data_067c99d689b38618c4d3c7ac8f65e869
#
_entry.id   067c99d689b38618c4d3c7ac8f65e869
#
_cell.length_a   1.000
_cell.length_b   1.000
_cell.length_c   1.000
_cell.angle_alpha   90.00
_cell.angle_beta   90.00
_cell.angle_gamma   90.00
#
_symmetry.space_group_name_H-M   'P 1'
#
loop_
_entity.id
_entity.type
_entity.pdbx_description
1 polymer ?
#
loop_
_entity_poly.entity_id
_entity_poly.type
_entity_poly.pdbx_seq_one_letter_code
_entity_poly.pdbx_strand_id
1 'polypeptide(L)'
;MSATQRTVLLAATAILLATQPSRAMESLRGILESARALLPSGPAAPPASTPGTEGPAVADVPTATPTPSPTPSPTPAAPKAYVPSPKSQPPVVRVNVASQASSFTQPWRKNTRTLRQGLGVVLMDGRILVTAELVGNHTYVELEKPETALKAQAMVEVVDYDANLALLAAPAAEFLQSVPGARLDESAAVGDRIEIMQLESNGRPVITPATITTIEVGSYPVDENAFLVFKLSVPLQSRENSFTVPAFKDGRLVGLVMRYQPMTQTADVVPAPVIEHFLQAVDHPPYAGFPRAGLTFSDTRDPQLRRYAKLPEGKGGAYVTKVVPGSPAAGAGMKVGDVLLSVDGLAIDQDGNYEDARFGKISLAHYVSTVLQTGQKIPIVVWRDGAETTLEGVVAPRDRSQMISQPYIFDREPDYVVAGGIVFSELSRQFLREWGSNWSEDAPLHLVYLDRFQGEAPEGRHRIVFISDVLSGPNSIGYDDLRFEVVDEVNGKKIGSLKDLADALDHPTDNFQRIKLAEDPGTVILDVEGTKAE
;
A
#
# COMPACT_ATOMS: atom_id res chain seq x y z
N MET A 1 27.33 -13.53 -43.07
CA MET A 1 27.40 -13.70 -41.62
C MET A 1 26.02 -14.18 -41.13
N SER A 2 25.96 -15.31 -40.47
CA SER A 2 24.70 -15.90 -40.00
C SER A 2 24.14 -15.16 -38.77
N ALA A 3 22.86 -15.28 -38.53
CA ALA A 3 22.18 -14.66 -37.36
C ALA A 3 22.91 -14.95 -36.03
N THR A 4 23.48 -16.14 -35.88
CA THR A 4 24.23 -16.59 -34.71
C THR A 4 25.52 -15.78 -34.47
N GLN A 5 26.21 -15.32 -35.54
CA GLN A 5 27.41 -14.48 -35.40
C GLN A 5 27.08 -13.04 -34.97
N ARG A 6 25.90 -12.52 -35.30
CA ARG A 6 25.43 -11.20 -34.85
C ARG A 6 25.06 -11.20 -33.34
N THR A 7 24.47 -12.28 -32.83
CA THR A 7 24.12 -12.38 -31.41
C THR A 7 25.34 -12.48 -30.51
N VAL A 8 26.39 -13.19 -30.93
CA VAL A 8 27.66 -13.29 -30.18
C VAL A 8 28.40 -11.96 -30.18
N LEU A 9 28.36 -11.19 -31.29
CA LEU A 9 29.01 -9.88 -31.36
C LEU A 9 28.32 -8.82 -30.48
N LEU A 10 26.99 -8.87 -30.38
CA LEU A 10 26.20 -7.99 -29.48
C LEU A 10 26.41 -8.33 -28.00
N ALA A 11 26.52 -9.60 -27.63
CA ALA A 11 26.86 -10.01 -26.26
C ALA A 11 28.28 -9.62 -25.84
N ALA A 12 29.26 -9.73 -26.76
CA ALA A 12 30.65 -9.30 -26.51
C ALA A 12 30.77 -7.78 -26.33
N THR A 13 29.99 -6.99 -27.06
CA THR A 13 29.97 -5.52 -26.93
C THR A 13 29.31 -5.07 -25.63
N ALA A 14 28.31 -5.75 -25.15
CA ALA A 14 27.67 -5.47 -23.86
C ALA A 14 28.59 -5.78 -22.66
N ILE A 15 29.42 -6.81 -22.74
CA ILE A 15 30.38 -7.17 -21.68
C ILE A 15 31.58 -6.17 -21.67
N LEU A 16 31.98 -5.60 -22.81
CA LEU A 16 33.05 -4.60 -22.85
C LEU A 16 32.62 -3.20 -22.35
N LEU A 17 31.33 -2.89 -22.36
CA LEU A 17 30.78 -1.62 -21.84
C LEU A 17 30.63 -1.62 -20.31
N ALA A 18 30.55 -2.78 -19.68
CA ALA A 18 30.42 -2.92 -18.22
C ALA A 18 31.72 -2.66 -17.44
N THR A 19 32.87 -2.51 -18.13
CA THR A 19 34.20 -2.33 -17.48
C THR A 19 34.73 -0.90 -17.46
N GLN A 20 33.97 0.10 -17.95
CA GLN A 20 34.38 1.52 -17.89
C GLN A 20 33.19 2.44 -17.57
N PRO A 21 32.85 2.67 -16.29
CA PRO A 21 31.70 3.50 -15.88
C PRO A 21 31.78 4.97 -16.30
N SER A 22 33.00 5.54 -16.53
CA SER A 22 33.15 6.94 -16.90
C SER A 22 32.71 7.28 -18.34
N ARG A 23 32.85 6.36 -19.30
CA ARG A 23 32.41 6.59 -20.69
C ARG A 23 30.91 6.43 -20.91
N ALA A 24 30.25 5.59 -20.09
CA ALA A 24 28.79 5.44 -20.16
C ALA A 24 28.06 6.69 -19.65
N MET A 25 28.59 7.36 -18.64
CA MET A 25 28.02 8.60 -18.10
C MET A 25 28.15 9.79 -19.05
N GLU A 26 29.25 9.90 -19.79
CA GLU A 26 29.41 10.96 -20.81
C GLU A 26 28.46 10.75 -22.01
N SER A 27 28.25 9.52 -22.43
CA SER A 27 27.30 9.19 -23.50
C SER A 27 25.86 9.49 -23.12
N LEU A 28 25.45 9.21 -21.87
CA LEU A 28 24.11 9.52 -21.34
C LEU A 28 23.87 11.03 -21.18
N ARG A 29 24.92 11.78 -20.82
CA ARG A 29 24.86 13.24 -20.72
C ARG A 29 24.64 13.90 -22.08
N GLY A 30 25.31 13.41 -23.12
CA GLY A 30 25.12 13.87 -24.50
C GLY A 30 23.74 13.58 -25.08
N ILE A 31 23.12 12.44 -24.69
CA ILE A 31 21.76 12.08 -25.09
C ILE A 31 20.72 12.96 -24.38
N LEU A 32 20.94 13.27 -23.11
CA LEU A 32 20.06 14.15 -22.32
C LEU A 32 20.11 15.61 -22.79
N GLU A 33 21.30 16.11 -23.18
CA GLU A 33 21.42 17.46 -23.75
C GLU A 33 20.79 17.56 -25.13
N SER A 34 20.88 16.53 -25.95
CA SER A 34 20.22 16.46 -27.26
C SER A 34 18.69 16.39 -27.15
N ALA A 35 18.17 15.66 -26.14
CA ALA A 35 16.76 15.60 -25.89
C ALA A 35 16.18 16.92 -25.35
N ARG A 36 16.98 17.68 -24.59
CA ARG A 36 16.57 19.00 -24.05
C ARG A 36 16.50 20.09 -25.12
N ALA A 37 17.25 19.95 -26.20
CA ALA A 37 17.22 20.88 -27.35
C ALA A 37 16.02 20.67 -28.30
N LEU A 38 15.26 19.59 -28.13
CA LEU A 38 14.09 19.24 -28.96
C LEU A 38 12.73 19.60 -28.32
N LEU A 39 12.72 20.20 -27.13
CA LEU A 39 11.49 20.64 -26.49
C LEU A 39 11.17 22.09 -26.90
N PRO A 40 9.96 22.40 -27.39
CA PRO A 40 9.59 23.77 -27.76
C PRO A 40 9.48 24.66 -26.52
N SER A 41 10.11 25.84 -26.59
CA SER A 41 10.05 26.88 -25.56
C SER A 41 8.60 27.34 -25.37
N GLY A 42 8.06 27.18 -24.16
CA GLY A 42 6.75 27.72 -23.78
C GLY A 42 6.75 29.26 -23.77
N PRO A 43 5.59 29.91 -23.95
CA PRO A 43 5.49 31.36 -24.06
C PRO A 43 5.82 32.06 -22.73
N ALA A 44 6.53 33.19 -22.87
CA ALA A 44 6.96 34.05 -21.78
C ALA A 44 5.76 34.70 -21.06
N ALA A 45 5.85 34.84 -19.75
CA ALA A 45 4.90 35.56 -18.91
C ALA A 45 4.88 37.07 -19.21
N PRO A 46 3.72 37.74 -19.14
CA PRO A 46 3.64 39.18 -19.36
C PRO A 46 4.18 39.97 -18.15
N PRO A 47 4.72 41.18 -18.37
CA PRO A 47 5.31 42.01 -17.33
C PRO A 47 4.28 42.64 -16.39
N ALA A 48 4.67 42.79 -15.12
CA ALA A 48 3.90 43.44 -14.08
C ALA A 48 3.71 44.93 -14.35
N SER A 49 2.47 45.41 -14.25
CA SER A 49 2.12 46.82 -14.35
C SER A 49 2.18 47.49 -12.97
N THR A 50 2.90 48.61 -12.90
CA THR A 50 3.02 49.56 -11.78
C THR A 50 1.75 50.44 -11.64
N PRO A 51 1.43 50.95 -10.45
CA PRO A 51 0.23 51.76 -10.20
C PRO A 51 0.46 53.23 -10.53
N GLY A 52 -0.53 53.84 -11.15
CA GLY A 52 -0.58 55.27 -11.44
C GLY A 52 -1.93 55.88 -11.07
N THR A 53 -1.84 56.98 -10.49
CA THR A 53 -2.66 57.92 -9.73
C THR A 53 -3.79 58.60 -10.50
N GLU A 54 -4.79 59.05 -9.71
CA GLU A 54 -5.71 60.20 -9.88
C GLU A 54 -6.91 60.16 -10.84
N GLY A 55 -8.10 60.41 -10.23
CA GLY A 55 -9.33 60.70 -10.90
C GLY A 55 -9.42 62.12 -11.51
N PRO A 56 -10.49 62.41 -12.18
CA PRO A 56 -11.39 63.40 -11.64
C PRO A 56 -12.91 63.27 -11.96
N ALA A 57 -13.67 64.01 -11.11
CA ALA A 57 -14.87 64.78 -11.37
C ALA A 57 -16.20 64.11 -11.78
N VAL A 58 -17.12 64.34 -10.90
CA VAL A 58 -18.57 64.22 -10.94
C VAL A 58 -19.16 64.99 -12.12
N ALA A 59 -20.15 64.42 -12.83
CA ALA A 59 -21.09 65.12 -13.71
C ALA A 59 -22.52 64.71 -13.35
N ASP A 60 -23.38 65.75 -13.26
CA ASP A 60 -24.78 65.73 -12.87
C ASP A 60 -25.66 64.77 -13.68
N VAL A 61 -26.56 64.08 -12.99
CA VAL A 61 -27.67 63.30 -13.58
C VAL A 61 -28.96 64.09 -13.50
N PRO A 62 -29.73 64.30 -14.59
CA PRO A 62 -31.01 64.90 -14.53
C PRO A 62 -32.11 63.98 -14.00
N THR A 63 -32.92 64.51 -13.10
CA THR A 63 -34.06 63.86 -12.45
C THR A 63 -35.15 63.50 -13.46
N ALA A 64 -35.47 62.22 -13.57
CA ALA A 64 -36.59 61.73 -14.40
C ALA A 64 -37.87 61.60 -13.56
N THR A 65 -38.94 61.99 -14.11
CA THR A 65 -40.34 62.01 -13.61
C THR A 65 -40.88 60.57 -13.48
N PRO A 66 -41.63 60.20 -12.43
CA PRO A 66 -42.11 58.83 -12.23
C PRO A 66 -43.26 58.46 -13.18
N THR A 67 -43.08 57.38 -13.92
CA THR A 67 -44.13 56.72 -14.71
C THR A 67 -44.94 55.78 -13.80
N PRO A 68 -46.27 55.63 -13.95
CA PRO A 68 -47.11 54.81 -13.10
C PRO A 68 -46.82 53.33 -13.27
N SER A 69 -46.68 52.61 -12.12
CA SER A 69 -46.46 51.17 -12.04
C SER A 69 -47.57 50.34 -12.71
N PRO A 70 -47.21 49.31 -13.49
CA PRO A 70 -48.20 48.34 -13.97
C PRO A 70 -48.63 47.39 -12.81
N THR A 71 -49.89 47.05 -12.78
CA THR A 71 -50.56 46.12 -11.89
C THR A 71 -49.86 44.76 -11.96
N PRO A 72 -49.54 44.10 -10.83
CA PRO A 72 -48.87 42.82 -10.87
C PRO A 72 -49.77 41.71 -11.41
N SER A 73 -49.32 41.04 -12.48
CA SER A 73 -49.88 39.75 -12.93
C SER A 73 -49.63 38.65 -11.84
N PRO A 74 -50.56 37.70 -11.68
CA PRO A 74 -50.40 36.64 -10.70
C PRO A 74 -49.13 35.82 -11.00
N THR A 75 -48.19 35.80 -10.06
CA THR A 75 -46.98 34.98 -10.10
C THR A 75 -47.38 33.51 -10.18
N PRO A 76 -46.86 32.73 -11.17
CA PRO A 76 -47.03 31.28 -11.16
C PRO A 76 -46.47 30.72 -9.86
N ALA A 77 -47.23 29.85 -9.19
CA ALA A 77 -46.79 29.18 -8.00
C ALA A 77 -45.45 28.48 -8.27
N ALA A 78 -44.43 28.77 -7.46
CA ALA A 78 -43.13 28.12 -7.55
C ALA A 78 -43.31 26.60 -7.51
N PRO A 79 -42.61 25.82 -8.36
CA PRO A 79 -42.68 24.39 -8.32
C PRO A 79 -42.27 23.92 -6.90
N LYS A 80 -43.12 23.12 -6.29
CA LYS A 80 -42.84 22.52 -4.96
C LYS A 80 -41.47 21.84 -5.05
N ALA A 81 -40.55 22.32 -4.24
CA ALA A 81 -39.24 21.69 -4.12
C ALA A 81 -39.43 20.20 -3.81
N TYR A 82 -38.84 19.35 -4.61
CA TYR A 82 -38.82 17.90 -4.38
C TYR A 82 -38.16 17.65 -3.01
N VAL A 83 -38.90 17.13 -2.07
CA VAL A 83 -38.40 16.65 -0.78
C VAL A 83 -38.12 15.17 -0.98
N PRO A 84 -36.84 14.75 -1.03
CA PRO A 84 -36.49 13.32 -1.17
C PRO A 84 -37.14 12.54 -0.03
N SER A 85 -37.72 11.40 -0.37
CA SER A 85 -38.23 10.45 0.64
C SER A 85 -37.07 10.00 1.54
N PRO A 86 -37.25 9.78 2.85
CA PRO A 86 -36.20 9.33 3.77
C PRO A 86 -35.49 8.04 3.38
N LYS A 87 -36.03 7.30 2.41
CA LYS A 87 -35.42 6.07 1.84
C LYS A 87 -34.35 6.33 0.77
N SER A 88 -34.08 7.56 0.39
CA SER A 88 -33.15 7.92 -0.69
C SER A 88 -31.83 8.52 -0.22
N GLN A 89 -31.58 8.60 1.08
CA GLN A 89 -30.30 9.06 1.59
C GLN A 89 -29.25 7.96 1.41
N PRO A 90 -28.06 8.28 0.86
CA PRO A 90 -26.99 7.31 0.76
C PRO A 90 -26.42 6.99 2.16
N PRO A 91 -25.99 5.73 2.40
CA PRO A 91 -25.43 5.29 3.68
C PRO A 91 -23.98 5.77 3.86
N VAL A 92 -23.72 7.06 3.67
CA VAL A 92 -22.36 7.60 3.70
C VAL A 92 -22.25 8.85 4.56
N VAL A 93 -21.08 9.03 5.14
CA VAL A 93 -20.63 10.26 5.81
C VAL A 93 -19.32 10.72 5.17
N ARG A 94 -19.05 12.02 5.17
CA ARG A 94 -17.74 12.53 4.80
C ARG A 94 -16.77 12.27 5.95
N VAL A 95 -15.57 11.85 5.62
CA VAL A 95 -14.49 11.60 6.60
C VAL A 95 -13.32 12.51 6.25
N ASN A 96 -12.99 13.41 7.16
CA ASN A 96 -11.87 14.33 7.08
C ASN A 96 -10.78 13.86 8.04
N VAL A 97 -9.57 13.66 7.55
CA VAL A 97 -8.46 13.13 8.34
C VAL A 97 -7.27 14.07 8.28
N ALA A 98 -6.79 14.51 9.42
CA ALA A 98 -5.46 15.11 9.54
C ALA A 98 -4.45 13.98 9.78
N SER A 99 -3.47 13.87 8.90
CA SER A 99 -2.44 12.81 8.94
C SER A 99 -1.05 13.43 9.01
N GLN A 100 -0.16 12.81 9.79
CA GLN A 100 1.22 13.23 9.92
C GLN A 100 2.13 12.01 10.12
N ALA A 101 2.80 11.58 9.06
CA ALA A 101 3.78 10.50 9.11
C ALA A 101 5.11 10.96 9.73
N SER A 102 5.86 10.04 10.31
CA SER A 102 7.25 10.26 10.69
C SER A 102 8.17 10.18 9.47
N SER A 103 9.31 10.88 9.52
CA SER A 103 10.38 10.70 8.57
C SER A 103 11.17 9.43 8.90
N PHE A 104 11.50 8.63 7.92
CA PHE A 104 12.32 7.42 8.13
C PHE A 104 13.81 7.68 8.00
N THR A 105 14.20 8.76 7.32
CA THR A 105 15.60 9.21 7.25
C THR A 105 16.02 10.03 8.45
N GLN A 106 15.07 10.73 9.09
CA GLN A 106 15.27 11.50 10.33
C GLN A 106 14.19 11.08 11.34
N PRO A 107 14.34 9.93 12.02
CA PRO A 107 13.26 9.31 12.78
C PRO A 107 12.72 10.14 13.95
N TRP A 108 13.48 11.11 14.45
CA TRP A 108 13.03 12.10 15.45
C TRP A 108 12.14 13.20 14.88
N ARG A 109 11.94 13.25 13.55
CA ARG A 109 11.20 14.31 12.86
C ARG A 109 9.90 13.80 12.26
N LYS A 110 8.86 14.60 12.34
CA LYS A 110 7.60 14.38 11.63
C LYS A 110 7.56 15.17 10.32
N ASN A 111 6.98 14.56 9.32
CA ASN A 111 6.73 15.19 8.03
C ASN A 111 5.64 16.25 8.14
N THR A 112 5.44 17.03 7.09
CA THR A 112 4.37 18.03 7.04
C THR A 112 3.01 17.35 7.18
N ARG A 113 2.14 17.96 8.01
CA ARG A 113 0.75 17.49 8.14
C ARG A 113 0.02 17.59 6.81
N THR A 114 -0.72 16.55 6.47
CA THR A 114 -1.56 16.47 5.29
C THR A 114 -3.03 16.33 5.69
N LEU A 115 -3.93 16.85 4.86
CA LEU A 115 -5.37 16.64 5.01
C LEU A 115 -5.82 15.66 3.94
N ARG A 116 -6.55 14.63 4.36
CA ARG A 116 -7.14 13.63 3.47
C ARG A 116 -8.65 13.67 3.64
N GLN A 117 -9.38 13.37 2.58
CA GLN A 117 -10.84 13.33 2.61
C GLN A 117 -11.32 12.08 1.87
N GLY A 118 -12.38 11.47 2.38
CA GLY A 118 -13.03 10.32 1.74
C GLY A 118 -14.48 10.20 2.18
N LEU A 119 -15.15 9.15 1.71
CA LEU A 119 -16.49 8.78 2.15
C LEU A 119 -16.45 7.53 3.02
N GLY A 120 -16.92 7.64 4.25
CA GLY A 120 -17.15 6.49 5.12
C GLY A 120 -18.52 5.89 4.83
N VAL A 121 -18.60 4.59 4.63
CA VAL A 121 -19.85 3.86 4.48
C VAL A 121 -20.34 3.44 5.86
N VAL A 122 -21.52 3.91 6.25
CA VAL A 122 -22.16 3.49 7.51
C VAL A 122 -22.71 2.07 7.32
N LEU A 123 -22.28 1.13 8.12
CA LEU A 123 -22.74 -0.25 8.14
C LEU A 123 -24.02 -0.40 8.98
N MET A 124 -24.69 -1.56 8.88
CA MET A 124 -25.94 -1.83 9.60
C MET A 124 -25.80 -1.78 11.12
N ASP A 125 -24.62 -1.99 11.65
CA ASP A 125 -24.29 -1.95 13.08
C ASP A 125 -23.83 -0.56 13.57
N GLY A 126 -23.74 0.43 12.65
CA GLY A 126 -23.31 1.80 12.95
C GLY A 126 -21.80 2.01 12.90
N ARG A 127 -21.00 0.99 12.64
CA ARG A 127 -19.57 1.17 12.32
C ARG A 127 -19.45 1.84 10.95
N ILE A 128 -18.33 2.53 10.73
CA ILE A 128 -18.11 3.26 9.48
C ILE A 128 -16.89 2.65 8.79
N LEU A 129 -17.12 2.09 7.62
CA LEU A 129 -16.09 1.45 6.80
C LEU A 129 -15.40 2.47 5.90
N VAL A 130 -14.07 2.48 5.91
CA VAL A 130 -13.21 3.31 5.05
C VAL A 130 -12.02 2.51 4.54
N THR A 131 -11.24 3.07 3.61
CA THR A 131 -9.92 2.52 3.25
C THR A 131 -8.88 2.84 4.33
N ALA A 132 -7.94 1.94 4.57
CA ALA A 132 -6.84 2.14 5.52
C ALA A 132 -5.93 3.31 5.13
N GLU A 133 -5.72 3.53 3.82
CA GLU A 133 -4.96 4.68 3.31
C GLU A 133 -5.54 6.02 3.76
N LEU A 134 -6.86 6.13 3.94
CA LEU A 134 -7.49 7.35 4.40
C LEU A 134 -7.02 7.70 5.81
N VAL A 135 -6.92 6.70 6.71
CA VAL A 135 -6.66 6.91 8.14
C VAL A 135 -5.21 6.68 8.56
N GLY A 136 -4.36 6.21 7.66
CA GLY A 136 -2.95 5.94 8.00
C GLY A 136 -2.21 7.15 8.53
N ASN A 137 -1.50 6.99 9.65
CA ASN A 137 -0.80 8.04 10.39
C ASN A 137 -1.71 9.21 10.80
N HIS A 138 -2.98 8.93 11.10
CA HIS A 138 -3.93 9.97 11.52
C HIS A 138 -3.53 10.61 12.85
N THR A 139 -3.76 11.90 12.95
CA THR A 139 -3.68 12.67 14.22
C THR A 139 -5.06 13.12 14.67
N TYR A 140 -6.01 13.18 13.75
CA TYR A 140 -7.40 13.55 14.02
C TYR A 140 -8.30 13.03 12.91
N VAL A 141 -9.45 12.47 13.27
CA VAL A 141 -10.49 11.98 12.35
C VAL A 141 -11.80 12.66 12.68
N GLU A 142 -12.42 13.29 11.68
CA GLU A 142 -13.70 14.00 11.78
C GLU A 142 -14.69 13.43 10.79
N LEU A 143 -15.87 13.10 11.28
CA LEU A 143 -17.04 12.77 10.47
C LEU A 143 -17.86 14.04 10.21
N GLU A 144 -18.41 14.16 9.01
CA GLU A 144 -19.31 15.24 8.64
C GLU A 144 -20.52 14.67 7.91
N LYS A 145 -21.73 15.01 8.38
CA LYS A 145 -22.96 14.70 7.66
C LYS A 145 -23.09 15.59 6.42
N PRO A 146 -23.19 15.02 5.21
CA PRO A 146 -23.19 15.82 3.98
C PRO A 146 -24.31 16.87 3.91
N GLU A 147 -25.50 16.55 4.47
CA GLU A 147 -26.70 17.40 4.34
C GLU A 147 -26.73 18.55 5.35
N THR A 148 -26.24 18.33 6.55
CA THR A 148 -26.35 19.29 7.67
C THR A 148 -25.05 19.93 8.04
N ALA A 149 -23.93 19.46 7.47
CA ALA A 149 -22.57 19.81 7.86
C ALA A 149 -22.28 19.61 9.37
N LEU A 150 -23.11 18.80 10.06
CA LEU A 150 -22.88 18.45 11.45
C LEU A 150 -21.63 17.59 11.54
N LYS A 151 -20.73 17.96 12.44
CA LYS A 151 -19.42 17.34 12.61
C LYS A 151 -19.31 16.60 13.93
N ALA A 152 -18.56 15.52 13.94
CA ALA A 152 -18.23 14.77 15.15
C ALA A 152 -16.84 14.13 15.00
N GLN A 153 -16.07 14.06 16.08
CA GLN A 153 -14.81 13.32 16.09
C GLN A 153 -15.09 11.82 16.04
N ALA A 154 -14.33 11.08 15.25
CA ALA A 154 -14.38 9.61 15.24
C ALA A 154 -13.12 9.00 15.85
N MET A 155 -13.24 7.74 16.26
CA MET A 155 -12.11 6.90 16.66
C MET A 155 -11.88 5.80 15.62
N VAL A 156 -10.62 5.52 15.33
CA VAL A 156 -10.24 4.36 14.52
C VAL A 156 -10.26 3.13 15.43
N GLU A 157 -11.10 2.15 15.13
CA GLU A 157 -11.23 0.93 15.94
C GLU A 157 -10.25 -0.15 15.46
N VAL A 158 -10.24 -0.43 14.17
CA VAL A 158 -9.40 -1.46 13.55
C VAL A 158 -8.90 -0.97 12.21
N VAL A 159 -7.63 -1.23 11.91
CA VAL A 159 -7.02 -0.99 10.59
C VAL A 159 -6.34 -2.26 10.11
N ASP A 160 -6.64 -2.66 8.89
CA ASP A 160 -5.88 -3.65 8.14
C ASP A 160 -5.27 -2.99 6.90
N TYR A 161 -3.96 -2.77 6.97
CA TYR A 161 -3.23 -2.16 5.85
C TYR A 161 -3.01 -3.14 4.69
N ASP A 162 -3.00 -4.46 4.94
CA ASP A 162 -2.86 -5.47 3.89
C ASP A 162 -4.08 -5.48 2.97
N ALA A 163 -5.27 -5.44 3.56
CA ALA A 163 -6.54 -5.41 2.82
C ALA A 163 -7.01 -4.00 2.47
N ASN A 164 -6.28 -2.95 2.90
CA ASN A 164 -6.65 -1.55 2.73
C ASN A 164 -8.04 -1.22 3.29
N LEU A 165 -8.39 -1.74 4.48
CA LEU A 165 -9.67 -1.54 5.14
C LEU A 165 -9.48 -1.00 6.56
N ALA A 166 -10.41 -0.16 7.01
CA ALA A 166 -10.47 0.32 8.39
C ALA A 166 -11.91 0.53 8.84
N LEU A 167 -12.14 0.39 10.15
CA LEU A 167 -13.40 0.69 10.80
C LEU A 167 -13.25 1.87 11.75
N LEU A 168 -14.22 2.77 11.69
CA LEU A 168 -14.33 3.91 12.58
C LEU A 168 -15.59 3.77 13.45
N ALA A 169 -15.47 4.19 14.71
CA ALA A 169 -16.59 4.40 15.61
C ALA A 169 -17.03 5.86 15.61
N ALA A 170 -18.32 6.10 15.52
CA ALA A 170 -18.89 7.41 15.81
C ALA A 170 -18.96 7.63 17.33
N PRO A 171 -18.74 8.86 17.84
CA PRO A 171 -18.66 9.14 19.27
C PRO A 171 -20.02 8.99 19.99
N ALA A 172 -21.13 9.13 19.26
CA ALA A 172 -22.47 9.00 19.79
C ALA A 172 -23.40 8.40 18.73
N ALA A 173 -24.26 7.48 19.15
CA ALA A 173 -25.25 6.86 18.27
C ALA A 173 -26.21 7.87 17.63
N GLU A 174 -26.50 8.98 18.32
CA GLU A 174 -27.35 10.06 17.80
C GLU A 174 -26.78 10.71 16.56
N PHE A 175 -25.46 10.75 16.43
CA PHE A 175 -24.84 11.30 15.21
C PHE A 175 -25.26 10.55 13.96
N LEU A 176 -25.46 9.23 14.02
CA LEU A 176 -25.81 8.41 12.85
C LEU A 176 -27.32 8.15 12.69
N GLN A 177 -28.19 8.60 13.61
CA GLN A 177 -29.62 8.26 13.61
C GLN A 177 -30.35 8.54 12.30
N SER A 178 -29.92 9.54 11.52
CA SER A 178 -30.54 9.88 10.23
C SER A 178 -29.85 9.25 9.03
N VAL A 179 -28.72 8.55 9.22
CA VAL A 179 -27.95 7.91 8.15
C VAL A 179 -28.33 6.43 8.09
N PRO A 180 -28.84 5.94 6.94
CA PRO A 180 -29.16 4.51 6.82
C PRO A 180 -27.89 3.66 6.85
N GLY A 181 -28.02 2.39 7.29
CA GLY A 181 -26.93 1.43 7.22
C GLY A 181 -26.88 0.69 5.88
N ALA A 182 -25.69 0.53 5.31
CA ALA A 182 -25.43 -0.26 4.13
C ALA A 182 -25.36 -1.75 4.43
N ARG A 183 -25.82 -2.57 3.47
CA ARG A 183 -25.59 -4.03 3.43
C ARG A 183 -24.63 -4.33 2.31
N LEU A 184 -23.80 -5.33 2.46
CA LEU A 184 -22.91 -5.81 1.41
C LEU A 184 -23.69 -6.50 0.27
N ASP A 185 -23.21 -6.36 -0.95
CA ASP A 185 -23.64 -7.16 -2.10
C ASP A 185 -22.50 -8.09 -2.53
N GLU A 186 -22.60 -9.32 -2.10
CA GLU A 186 -21.65 -10.34 -2.50
C GLU A 186 -21.96 -10.96 -3.87
N SER A 187 -23.15 -10.71 -4.42
CA SER A 187 -23.62 -11.33 -5.67
C SER A 187 -23.07 -10.67 -6.95
N ALA A 188 -22.33 -9.56 -6.81
CA ALA A 188 -21.81 -8.81 -7.95
C ALA A 188 -20.89 -9.68 -8.85
N ALA A 189 -21.07 -9.57 -10.16
CA ALA A 189 -20.40 -10.38 -11.18
C ALA A 189 -19.91 -9.55 -12.37
N VAL A 190 -19.05 -10.13 -13.20
CA VAL A 190 -18.61 -9.49 -14.46
C VAL A 190 -19.80 -9.15 -15.35
N GLY A 191 -19.80 -7.93 -15.87
CA GLY A 191 -20.88 -7.37 -16.69
C GLY A 191 -21.94 -6.59 -15.89
N ASP A 192 -21.93 -6.67 -14.57
CA ASP A 192 -22.87 -5.92 -13.73
C ASP A 192 -22.64 -4.42 -13.86
N ARG A 193 -23.75 -3.68 -13.91
CA ARG A 193 -23.76 -2.23 -13.79
C ARG A 193 -23.86 -1.86 -12.32
N ILE A 194 -22.98 -0.98 -11.90
CA ILE A 194 -22.87 -0.49 -10.53
C ILE A 194 -22.78 1.05 -10.54
N GLU A 195 -22.91 1.65 -9.39
CA GLU A 195 -22.90 3.08 -9.19
C GLU A 195 -21.76 3.48 -8.27
N ILE A 196 -20.87 4.34 -8.75
CA ILE A 196 -19.81 4.92 -7.91
C ILE A 196 -20.31 6.23 -7.34
N MET A 197 -20.24 6.35 -6.02
CA MET A 197 -20.70 7.52 -5.30
C MET A 197 -19.56 8.44 -4.90
N GLN A 198 -19.65 9.70 -5.30
CA GLN A 198 -18.80 10.80 -4.85
C GLN A 198 -19.69 11.92 -4.27
N LEU A 199 -19.10 12.84 -3.50
CA LEU A 199 -19.81 14.04 -3.04
C LEU A 199 -19.15 15.29 -3.62
N GLU A 200 -19.99 16.24 -4.03
CA GLU A 200 -19.53 17.61 -4.29
C GLU A 200 -19.13 18.30 -2.97
N SER A 201 -18.45 19.44 -3.07
CA SER A 201 -18.06 20.26 -1.91
C SER A 201 -19.28 20.71 -1.07
N ASN A 202 -20.43 20.93 -1.73
CA ASN A 202 -21.70 21.29 -1.10
C ASN A 202 -22.45 20.10 -0.46
N GLY A 203 -21.88 18.89 -0.48
CA GLY A 203 -22.48 17.67 0.07
C GLY A 203 -23.44 16.93 -0.85
N ARG A 204 -23.67 17.41 -2.09
CA ARG A 204 -24.54 16.71 -3.04
C ARG A 204 -23.87 15.44 -3.56
N PRO A 205 -24.61 14.30 -3.62
CA PRO A 205 -24.10 13.08 -4.20
C PRO A 205 -23.95 13.21 -5.73
N VAL A 206 -22.83 12.73 -6.24
CA VAL A 206 -22.56 12.53 -7.66
C VAL A 206 -22.47 11.03 -7.90
N ILE A 207 -23.38 10.50 -8.68
CA ILE A 207 -23.45 9.09 -9.03
C ILE A 207 -22.88 8.90 -10.43
N THR A 208 -21.84 8.11 -10.54
CA THR A 208 -21.20 7.77 -11.81
C THR A 208 -21.45 6.30 -12.12
N PRO A 209 -22.12 5.96 -13.23
CA PRO A 209 -22.32 4.57 -13.63
C PRO A 209 -20.97 3.93 -14.00
N ALA A 210 -20.79 2.68 -13.59
CA ALA A 210 -19.63 1.87 -13.87
C ALA A 210 -20.04 0.45 -14.26
N THR A 211 -19.13 -0.31 -14.85
CA THR A 211 -19.33 -1.73 -15.19
C THR A 211 -18.17 -2.54 -14.65
N ILE A 212 -18.46 -3.66 -14.02
CA ILE A 212 -17.45 -4.65 -13.62
C ILE A 212 -16.95 -5.36 -14.88
N THR A 213 -15.70 -5.13 -15.25
CA THR A 213 -15.11 -5.69 -16.48
C THR A 213 -14.36 -6.99 -16.22
N THR A 214 -13.74 -7.11 -15.05
CA THR A 214 -12.92 -8.28 -14.70
C THR A 214 -12.97 -8.50 -13.18
N ILE A 215 -12.92 -9.75 -12.78
CA ILE A 215 -12.73 -10.19 -11.39
C ILE A 215 -11.48 -11.06 -11.37
N GLU A 216 -10.49 -10.68 -10.59
CA GLU A 216 -9.21 -11.37 -10.54
C GLU A 216 -8.54 -11.21 -9.17
N VAL A 217 -7.44 -11.93 -8.94
CA VAL A 217 -6.56 -11.65 -7.80
C VAL A 217 -5.51 -10.65 -8.25
N GLY A 218 -5.46 -9.50 -7.59
CA GLY A 218 -4.57 -8.40 -7.92
C GLY A 218 -3.87 -7.82 -6.70
N SER A 219 -2.82 -7.01 -6.95
CA SER A 219 -2.02 -6.38 -5.89
C SER A 219 -2.77 -5.23 -5.23
N TYR A 220 -2.75 -5.20 -3.90
CA TYR A 220 -3.24 -4.09 -3.09
C TYR A 220 -2.14 -3.05 -2.82
N PRO A 221 -2.50 -1.81 -2.40
CA PRO A 221 -1.55 -0.69 -2.31
C PRO A 221 -0.38 -0.90 -1.36
N VAL A 222 -0.60 -1.65 -0.27
CA VAL A 222 0.42 -1.90 0.74
C VAL A 222 0.98 -3.31 0.59
N ASP A 223 2.29 -3.43 0.60
CA ASP A 223 3.07 -4.67 0.57
C ASP A 223 2.74 -5.61 -0.62
N GLU A 224 2.15 -5.07 -1.69
CA GLU A 224 1.81 -5.83 -2.91
C GLU A 224 1.02 -7.13 -2.63
N ASN A 225 0.27 -7.14 -1.53
CA ASN A 225 -0.55 -8.29 -1.16
C ASN A 225 -1.61 -8.58 -2.22
N ALA A 226 -1.77 -9.85 -2.54
CA ALA A 226 -2.71 -10.30 -3.56
C ALA A 226 -4.03 -10.74 -2.93
N PHE A 227 -5.10 -10.00 -3.26
CA PHE A 227 -6.48 -10.30 -2.89
C PHE A 227 -7.41 -10.23 -4.09
N LEU A 228 -8.66 -10.61 -3.89
CA LEU A 228 -9.70 -10.41 -4.90
C LEU A 228 -9.85 -8.93 -5.22
N VAL A 229 -9.91 -8.59 -6.51
CA VAL A 229 -10.11 -7.24 -7.04
C VAL A 229 -11.22 -7.26 -8.08
N PHE A 230 -12.14 -6.33 -7.99
CA PHE A 230 -13.05 -6.01 -9.09
C PHE A 230 -12.48 -4.85 -9.90
N LYS A 231 -12.26 -5.08 -11.18
CA LYS A 231 -11.87 -4.02 -12.13
C LYS A 231 -13.08 -3.42 -12.79
N LEU A 232 -13.13 -2.12 -12.79
CA LEU A 232 -14.25 -1.34 -13.34
C LEU A 232 -13.80 -0.53 -14.54
N SER A 233 -14.71 -0.38 -15.50
CA SER A 233 -14.67 0.72 -16.46
C SER A 233 -15.56 1.85 -15.95
N VAL A 234 -14.96 3.03 -15.69
CA VAL A 234 -15.67 4.16 -15.08
C VAL A 234 -14.97 5.49 -15.36
N PRO A 235 -15.68 6.54 -15.88
CA PRO A 235 -15.12 7.87 -16.07
C PRO A 235 -15.25 8.71 -14.79
N LEU A 236 -14.47 8.40 -13.75
CA LEU A 236 -14.50 9.16 -12.51
C LEU A 236 -13.90 10.56 -12.69
N GLN A 237 -14.52 11.54 -12.05
CA GLN A 237 -13.88 12.83 -11.87
C GLN A 237 -12.78 12.67 -10.83
N SER A 238 -11.53 12.84 -11.25
CA SER A 238 -10.40 12.87 -10.33
C SER A 238 -10.53 14.12 -9.45
N ARG A 239 -10.68 13.90 -8.14
CA ARG A 239 -10.65 14.96 -7.14
C ARG A 239 -9.41 14.76 -6.28
N GLU A 240 -8.70 15.83 -6.04
CA GLU A 240 -7.59 15.80 -5.09
C GLU A 240 -8.09 15.30 -3.73
N ASN A 241 -7.30 14.41 -3.10
CA ASN A 241 -7.55 13.85 -1.76
C ASN A 241 -8.80 12.96 -1.61
N SER A 242 -9.31 12.37 -2.68
CA SER A 242 -10.44 11.41 -2.58
C SER A 242 -9.93 9.99 -2.36
N PHE A 243 -9.76 9.58 -1.09
CA PHE A 243 -9.14 8.29 -0.74
C PHE A 243 -10.13 7.12 -0.71
N THR A 244 -11.34 7.32 -0.21
CA THR A 244 -12.37 6.28 -0.15
C THR A 244 -13.55 6.69 -1.02
N VAL A 245 -13.90 5.84 -2.00
CA VAL A 245 -15.02 6.06 -2.90
C VAL A 245 -15.85 4.77 -2.98
N PRO A 246 -17.08 4.74 -2.43
CA PRO A 246 -17.89 3.52 -2.41
C PRO A 246 -18.57 3.24 -3.74
N ALA A 247 -18.71 1.93 -4.04
CA ALA A 247 -19.41 1.37 -5.18
C ALA A 247 -20.67 0.63 -4.69
N PHE A 248 -21.83 0.94 -5.30
CA PHE A 248 -23.11 0.34 -4.94
C PHE A 248 -23.77 -0.35 -6.14
N LYS A 249 -24.59 -1.38 -5.85
CA LYS A 249 -25.53 -2.00 -6.77
C LYS A 249 -26.87 -2.13 -6.06
N ASP A 250 -27.91 -1.53 -6.62
CA ASP A 250 -29.26 -1.53 -6.03
C ASP A 250 -29.28 -1.10 -4.54
N GLY A 251 -28.46 -0.11 -4.18
CA GLY A 251 -28.32 0.40 -2.81
C GLY A 251 -27.51 -0.47 -1.85
N ARG A 252 -26.91 -1.55 -2.30
CA ARG A 252 -26.04 -2.45 -1.53
C ARG A 252 -24.57 -2.16 -1.88
N LEU A 253 -23.69 -2.23 -0.89
CA LEU A 253 -22.26 -1.96 -1.08
C LEU A 253 -21.57 -3.13 -1.81
N VAL A 254 -21.07 -2.87 -3.00
CA VAL A 254 -20.25 -3.81 -3.80
C VAL A 254 -18.79 -3.77 -3.38
N GLY A 255 -18.29 -2.60 -2.95
CA GLY A 255 -16.92 -2.44 -2.50
C GLY A 255 -16.47 -0.98 -2.40
N LEU A 256 -15.16 -0.80 -2.14
CA LEU A 256 -14.51 0.50 -2.04
C LEU A 256 -13.46 0.63 -3.13
N VAL A 257 -13.49 1.70 -3.91
CA VAL A 257 -12.43 2.01 -4.90
C VAL A 257 -11.13 2.30 -4.14
N MET A 258 -10.07 1.56 -4.47
CA MET A 258 -8.73 1.72 -3.88
C MET A 258 -7.73 2.35 -4.84
N ARG A 259 -7.98 2.27 -6.15
CA ARG A 259 -7.10 2.83 -7.18
C ARG A 259 -7.93 3.29 -8.37
N TYR A 260 -7.57 4.40 -8.97
CA TYR A 260 -8.17 4.89 -10.20
C TYR A 260 -7.10 5.30 -11.19
N GLN A 261 -7.23 4.87 -12.44
CA GLN A 261 -6.34 5.23 -13.53
C GLN A 261 -7.08 6.12 -14.54
N PRO A 262 -6.85 7.44 -14.52
CA PRO A 262 -7.59 8.37 -15.37
C PRO A 262 -7.38 8.15 -16.88
N MET A 263 -6.17 7.75 -17.29
CA MET A 263 -5.83 7.55 -18.71
C MET A 263 -6.63 6.42 -19.37
N THR A 264 -6.88 5.35 -18.63
CA THR A 264 -7.63 4.18 -19.10
C THR A 264 -9.08 4.17 -18.62
N GLN A 265 -9.45 5.12 -17.76
CA GLN A 265 -10.76 5.18 -17.09
C GLN A 265 -11.12 3.86 -16.40
N THR A 266 -10.13 3.28 -15.72
CA THR A 266 -10.30 2.02 -14.96
C THR A 266 -10.12 2.27 -13.47
N ALA A 267 -10.86 1.52 -12.66
CA ALA A 267 -10.72 1.53 -11.21
C ALA A 267 -10.59 0.10 -10.68
N ASP A 268 -9.74 -0.04 -9.64
CA ASP A 268 -9.63 -1.25 -8.85
C ASP A 268 -10.43 -1.07 -7.55
N VAL A 269 -11.20 -2.07 -7.17
CA VAL A 269 -12.11 -2.03 -6.03
C VAL A 269 -11.77 -3.16 -5.06
N VAL A 270 -11.71 -2.84 -3.76
CA VAL A 270 -11.77 -3.82 -2.67
C VAL A 270 -13.21 -4.33 -2.60
N PRO A 271 -13.50 -5.59 -2.99
CA PRO A 271 -14.86 -6.05 -3.19
C PRO A 271 -15.50 -6.55 -1.89
N ALA A 272 -16.83 -6.65 -1.90
CA ALA A 272 -17.64 -7.11 -0.77
C ALA A 272 -17.16 -8.43 -0.13
N PRO A 273 -16.70 -9.48 -0.83
CA PRO A 273 -16.17 -10.69 -0.19
C PRO A 273 -14.94 -10.44 0.70
N VAL A 274 -14.05 -9.54 0.30
CA VAL A 274 -12.88 -9.16 1.13
C VAL A 274 -13.33 -8.34 2.33
N ILE A 275 -14.29 -7.44 2.14
CA ILE A 275 -14.88 -6.64 3.23
C ILE A 275 -15.59 -7.55 4.24
N GLU A 276 -16.37 -8.52 3.77
CA GLU A 276 -17.08 -9.49 4.62
C GLU A 276 -16.11 -10.31 5.48
N HIS A 277 -15.02 -10.85 4.87
CA HIS A 277 -13.98 -11.56 5.62
C HIS A 277 -13.35 -10.67 6.70
N PHE A 278 -13.05 -9.40 6.36
CA PHE A 278 -12.54 -8.42 7.34
C PHE A 278 -13.49 -8.21 8.51
N LEU A 279 -14.78 -7.98 8.23
CA LEU A 279 -15.78 -7.75 9.27
C LEU A 279 -15.95 -8.99 10.15
N GLN A 280 -16.01 -10.18 9.57
CA GLN A 280 -16.09 -11.45 10.32
C GLN A 280 -14.86 -11.63 11.22
N ALA A 281 -13.65 -11.32 10.74
CA ALA A 281 -12.44 -11.41 11.56
C ALA A 281 -12.42 -10.39 12.70
N VAL A 282 -12.95 -9.18 12.49
CA VAL A 282 -13.08 -8.15 13.54
C VAL A 282 -14.08 -8.57 14.62
N ASP A 283 -15.17 -9.23 14.24
CA ASP A 283 -16.21 -9.69 15.18
C ASP A 283 -15.75 -10.88 16.06
N HIS A 284 -14.55 -11.44 15.77
CA HIS A 284 -13.91 -12.52 16.54
C HIS A 284 -12.54 -12.07 17.11
N PRO A 285 -12.53 -11.24 18.16
CA PRO A 285 -11.28 -10.73 18.73
C PRO A 285 -10.42 -11.83 19.40
N PRO A 286 -9.06 -11.67 19.42
CA PRO A 286 -8.34 -10.53 18.85
C PRO A 286 -8.29 -10.57 17.31
N TYR A 287 -8.34 -9.40 16.65
CA TYR A 287 -8.25 -9.32 15.19
C TYR A 287 -6.92 -9.94 14.72
N ALA A 288 -7.01 -10.97 13.91
CA ALA A 288 -5.85 -11.76 13.49
C ALA A 288 -5.28 -11.34 12.11
N GLY A 289 -6.02 -10.55 11.33
CA GLY A 289 -5.66 -10.25 9.94
C GLY A 289 -6.04 -11.36 8.96
N PHE A 290 -5.64 -11.19 7.71
CA PHE A 290 -5.97 -12.12 6.63
C PHE A 290 -4.98 -13.30 6.57
N PRO A 291 -5.46 -14.52 6.32
CA PRO A 291 -4.60 -15.69 6.18
C PRO A 291 -3.63 -15.58 4.99
N ARG A 292 -2.48 -16.23 5.12
CA ARG A 292 -1.43 -16.28 4.10
C ARG A 292 -0.83 -17.68 4.02
N ALA A 293 -0.63 -18.21 2.83
CA ALA A 293 0.04 -19.49 2.66
C ALA A 293 1.54 -19.40 3.02
N GLY A 294 2.21 -18.31 2.68
CA GLY A 294 3.65 -18.14 2.89
C GLY A 294 4.50 -18.99 1.94
N LEU A 295 4.06 -19.12 0.71
CA LEU A 295 4.80 -19.80 -0.36
C LEU A 295 4.72 -19.01 -1.67
N THR A 296 5.65 -19.26 -2.57
CA THR A 296 5.56 -18.88 -3.98
C THR A 296 5.66 -20.13 -4.85
N PHE A 297 5.03 -20.07 -6.02
CA PHE A 297 5.04 -21.17 -6.98
C PHE A 297 5.20 -20.63 -8.40
N SER A 298 5.64 -21.48 -9.31
CA SER A 298 5.58 -21.28 -10.76
C SER A 298 4.60 -22.25 -11.38
N ASP A 299 4.15 -21.90 -12.60
CA ASP A 299 3.32 -22.80 -13.38
C ASP A 299 4.09 -24.08 -13.77
N THR A 300 3.34 -25.13 -14.11
CA THR A 300 3.90 -26.41 -14.56
C THR A 300 3.59 -26.68 -16.05
N ARG A 301 3.50 -25.62 -16.86
CA ARG A 301 3.30 -25.72 -18.32
C ARG A 301 4.54 -26.23 -19.03
N ASP A 302 5.73 -25.90 -18.52
CA ASP A 302 7.00 -26.34 -19.11
C ASP A 302 7.16 -27.87 -19.02
N PRO A 303 7.25 -28.60 -20.15
CA PRO A 303 7.48 -30.03 -20.16
C PRO A 303 8.79 -30.47 -19.49
N GLN A 304 9.81 -29.60 -19.42
CA GLN A 304 11.08 -29.93 -18.78
C GLN A 304 10.91 -29.89 -17.26
N LEU A 305 10.23 -28.88 -16.71
CA LEU A 305 9.88 -28.81 -15.30
C LEU A 305 9.03 -30.00 -14.87
N ARG A 306 8.03 -30.38 -15.68
CA ARG A 306 7.19 -31.57 -15.40
C ARG A 306 8.00 -32.85 -15.33
N ARG A 307 8.94 -33.04 -16.27
CA ARG A 307 9.86 -34.20 -16.24
C ARG A 307 10.79 -34.17 -15.03
N TYR A 308 11.32 -32.99 -14.70
CA TYR A 308 12.16 -32.80 -13.51
C TYR A 308 11.40 -33.16 -12.23
N ALA A 309 10.19 -32.66 -12.07
CA ALA A 309 9.31 -32.95 -10.94
C ALA A 309 8.70 -34.37 -10.99
N LYS A 310 8.98 -35.16 -12.04
CA LYS A 310 8.38 -36.48 -12.29
C LYS A 310 6.84 -36.44 -12.26
N LEU A 311 6.25 -35.32 -12.66
CA LEU A 311 4.80 -35.12 -12.65
C LEU A 311 4.15 -35.90 -13.81
N PRO A 312 3.18 -36.79 -13.52
CA PRO A 312 2.50 -37.58 -14.58
C PRO A 312 1.81 -36.70 -15.61
N GLU A 313 1.69 -37.24 -16.81
CA GLU A 313 0.94 -36.61 -17.88
C GLU A 313 -0.53 -36.42 -17.49
N GLY A 314 -1.11 -35.25 -17.79
CA GLY A 314 -2.48 -34.90 -17.40
C GLY A 314 -2.69 -34.43 -15.95
N LYS A 315 -1.74 -34.59 -15.03
CA LYS A 315 -1.84 -33.98 -13.70
C LYS A 315 -1.60 -32.47 -13.79
N GLY A 316 -2.47 -31.69 -13.13
CA GLY A 316 -2.27 -30.26 -12.86
C GLY A 316 -1.29 -30.05 -11.72
N GLY A 317 -1.32 -28.84 -11.15
CA GLY A 317 -0.57 -28.47 -9.96
C GLY A 317 0.46 -27.38 -10.23
N ALA A 318 0.81 -26.65 -9.18
CA ALA A 318 1.76 -25.54 -9.20
C ALA A 318 3.06 -25.93 -8.47
N TYR A 319 4.21 -25.65 -9.10
CA TYR A 319 5.54 -26.02 -8.57
C TYR A 319 6.00 -25.01 -7.51
N VAL A 320 6.21 -25.45 -6.29
CA VAL A 320 6.64 -24.61 -5.16
C VAL A 320 8.11 -24.20 -5.33
N THR A 321 8.33 -22.90 -5.51
CA THR A 321 9.66 -22.30 -5.72
C THR A 321 10.25 -21.72 -4.44
N LYS A 322 9.40 -21.34 -3.46
CA LYS A 322 9.83 -20.82 -2.17
C LYS A 322 8.81 -21.16 -1.08
N VAL A 323 9.30 -21.49 0.09
CA VAL A 323 8.52 -21.62 1.32
C VAL A 323 9.11 -20.67 2.34
N VAL A 324 8.29 -19.74 2.84
CA VAL A 324 8.74 -18.73 3.81
C VAL A 324 8.92 -19.39 5.18
N PRO A 325 10.07 -19.27 5.85
CA PRO A 325 10.28 -19.78 7.20
C PRO A 325 9.22 -19.25 8.18
N GLY A 326 8.74 -20.11 9.09
CA GLY A 326 7.72 -19.75 10.07
C GLY A 326 6.30 -19.57 9.51
N SER A 327 6.09 -19.75 8.20
CA SER A 327 4.77 -19.61 7.56
C SER A 327 3.89 -20.86 7.76
N PRO A 328 2.56 -20.75 7.51
CA PRO A 328 1.66 -21.90 7.47
C PRO A 328 2.12 -23.03 6.55
N ALA A 329 2.66 -22.72 5.37
CA ALA A 329 3.22 -23.72 4.46
C ALA A 329 4.43 -24.45 5.05
N ALA A 330 5.33 -23.72 5.71
CA ALA A 330 6.47 -24.35 6.42
C ALA A 330 5.99 -25.21 7.57
N GLY A 331 5.02 -24.73 8.37
CA GLY A 331 4.40 -25.48 9.47
C GLY A 331 3.70 -26.77 9.01
N ALA A 332 3.11 -26.77 7.83
CA ALA A 332 2.53 -27.96 7.19
C ALA A 332 3.60 -28.94 6.65
N GLY A 333 4.87 -28.57 6.64
CA GLY A 333 5.96 -29.39 6.09
C GLY A 333 6.07 -29.37 4.57
N MET A 334 5.56 -28.30 3.92
CA MET A 334 5.79 -28.06 2.49
C MET A 334 7.26 -27.77 2.23
N LYS A 335 7.73 -28.14 1.04
CA LYS A 335 9.14 -27.99 0.63
C LYS A 335 9.21 -27.37 -0.77
N VAL A 336 10.31 -26.67 -1.01
CA VAL A 336 10.68 -26.29 -2.38
C VAL A 336 10.83 -27.57 -3.21
N GLY A 337 10.25 -27.59 -4.41
CA GLY A 337 10.22 -28.77 -5.28
C GLY A 337 8.93 -29.57 -5.21
N ASP A 338 8.06 -29.36 -4.23
CA ASP A 338 6.70 -29.92 -4.23
C ASP A 338 5.89 -29.38 -5.41
N VAL A 339 4.98 -30.19 -5.95
CA VAL A 339 3.92 -29.68 -6.83
C VAL A 339 2.60 -29.73 -6.08
N LEU A 340 2.01 -28.56 -5.83
CA LEU A 340 0.76 -28.42 -5.11
C LEU A 340 -0.41 -28.90 -5.97
N LEU A 341 -1.04 -30.02 -5.60
CA LEU A 341 -2.11 -30.67 -6.38
C LEU A 341 -3.51 -30.26 -5.90
N SER A 342 -3.72 -30.16 -4.61
CA SER A 342 -5.00 -29.72 -4.05
C SER A 342 -4.82 -29.05 -2.68
N VAL A 343 -5.77 -28.16 -2.37
CA VAL A 343 -5.90 -27.50 -1.06
C VAL A 343 -7.35 -27.59 -0.63
N ASP A 344 -7.59 -28.14 0.55
CA ASP A 344 -8.93 -28.35 1.13
C ASP A 344 -9.91 -29.08 0.17
N GLY A 345 -9.38 -30.07 -0.57
CA GLY A 345 -10.12 -30.84 -1.57
C GLY A 345 -10.30 -30.16 -2.92
N LEU A 346 -9.95 -28.87 -3.08
CA LEU A 346 -10.00 -28.16 -4.36
C LEU A 346 -8.76 -28.48 -5.19
N ALA A 347 -8.98 -28.97 -6.41
CA ALA A 347 -7.88 -29.26 -7.34
C ALA A 347 -7.21 -27.96 -7.83
N ILE A 348 -5.89 -27.99 -7.86
CA ILE A 348 -5.07 -26.88 -8.36
C ILE A 348 -4.60 -27.22 -9.76
N ASP A 349 -4.79 -26.30 -10.69
CA ASP A 349 -4.34 -26.48 -12.07
C ASP A 349 -2.84 -26.14 -12.25
N GLN A 350 -2.36 -26.26 -13.47
CA GLN A 350 -0.96 -26.01 -13.83
C GLN A 350 -0.52 -24.55 -13.62
N ASP A 351 -1.47 -23.61 -13.48
CA ASP A 351 -1.23 -22.18 -13.33
C ASP A 351 -1.38 -21.72 -11.87
N GLY A 352 -1.70 -22.64 -10.94
CA GLY A 352 -1.95 -22.33 -9.53
C GLY A 352 -3.35 -21.77 -9.28
N ASN A 353 -4.30 -22.02 -10.18
CA ASN A 353 -5.69 -21.64 -10.01
C ASN A 353 -6.53 -22.84 -9.53
N TYR A 354 -7.69 -22.53 -8.98
CA TYR A 354 -8.75 -23.47 -8.66
C TYR A 354 -10.06 -23.03 -9.33
N GLU A 355 -11.07 -23.89 -9.36
CA GLU A 355 -12.39 -23.55 -9.88
C GLU A 355 -13.28 -23.07 -8.74
N ASP A 356 -13.61 -21.79 -8.75
CA ASP A 356 -14.52 -21.16 -7.78
C ASP A 356 -15.95 -21.17 -8.35
N ALA A 357 -16.95 -21.45 -7.50
CA ALA A 357 -18.34 -21.54 -7.91
C ALA A 357 -18.93 -20.21 -8.44
N ARG A 358 -18.39 -19.07 -8.00
CA ARG A 358 -18.84 -17.73 -8.40
C ARG A 358 -18.00 -17.10 -9.49
N PHE A 359 -16.69 -17.23 -9.33
CA PHE A 359 -15.72 -16.49 -10.13
C PHE A 359 -15.09 -17.36 -11.23
N GLY A 360 -15.44 -18.68 -11.29
CA GLY A 360 -14.83 -19.62 -12.19
C GLY A 360 -13.35 -19.83 -11.84
N LYS A 361 -12.51 -19.94 -12.86
CA LYS A 361 -11.08 -20.19 -12.68
C LYS A 361 -10.35 -18.97 -12.11
N ILE A 362 -9.87 -19.07 -10.86
CA ILE A 362 -9.21 -17.98 -10.14
C ILE A 362 -8.01 -18.49 -9.32
N SER A 363 -7.05 -17.61 -9.04
CA SER A 363 -5.85 -17.94 -8.25
C SER A 363 -6.17 -18.48 -6.87
N LEU A 364 -5.42 -19.52 -6.44
CA LEU A 364 -5.48 -20.10 -5.10
C LEU A 364 -5.31 -19.03 -3.98
N ALA A 365 -4.62 -17.94 -4.27
CA ALA A 365 -4.44 -16.86 -3.29
C ALA A 365 -5.79 -16.30 -2.80
N HIS A 366 -6.83 -16.24 -3.65
CA HIS A 366 -8.18 -15.86 -3.24
C HIS A 366 -8.74 -16.84 -2.20
N TYR A 367 -8.67 -18.14 -2.44
CA TYR A 367 -9.18 -19.13 -1.50
C TYR A 367 -8.53 -19.01 -0.13
N VAL A 368 -7.19 -18.97 -0.12
CA VAL A 368 -6.43 -18.89 1.14
C VAL A 368 -6.69 -17.59 1.89
N SER A 369 -6.72 -16.45 1.20
CA SER A 369 -6.81 -15.14 1.88
C SER A 369 -8.23 -14.67 2.19
N THR A 370 -9.24 -15.17 1.48
CA THR A 370 -10.60 -14.59 1.56
C THR A 370 -11.66 -15.61 1.96
N VAL A 371 -11.47 -16.90 1.63
CA VAL A 371 -12.46 -17.94 1.93
C VAL A 371 -12.12 -18.68 3.23
N LEU A 372 -10.86 -19.08 3.41
CA LEU A 372 -10.43 -19.81 4.62
C LEU A 372 -10.38 -18.90 5.84
N GLN A 373 -10.68 -19.47 7.00
CA GLN A 373 -10.66 -18.77 8.28
C GLN A 373 -9.41 -19.13 9.09
N THR A 374 -8.86 -18.14 9.81
CA THR A 374 -7.71 -18.35 10.72
C THR A 374 -8.03 -19.44 11.76
N GLY A 375 -7.08 -20.36 11.96
CA GLY A 375 -7.19 -21.51 12.86
C GLY A 375 -7.79 -22.76 12.22
N GLN A 376 -8.35 -22.66 11.00
CA GLN A 376 -8.90 -23.82 10.28
C GLN A 376 -7.76 -24.79 9.91
N LYS A 377 -8.00 -26.09 10.10
CA LYS A 377 -7.13 -27.16 9.65
C LYS A 377 -7.62 -27.67 8.29
N ILE A 378 -6.70 -27.75 7.34
CA ILE A 378 -7.01 -28.14 5.95
C ILE A 378 -6.06 -29.22 5.46
N PRO A 379 -6.53 -30.19 4.67
CA PRO A 379 -5.67 -31.12 3.96
C PRO A 379 -5.04 -30.44 2.73
N ILE A 380 -3.75 -30.68 2.54
CA ILE A 380 -2.99 -30.19 1.39
C ILE A 380 -2.36 -31.42 0.71
N VAL A 381 -2.63 -31.64 -0.56
CA VAL A 381 -2.01 -32.73 -1.32
C VAL A 381 -0.93 -32.17 -2.23
N VAL A 382 0.28 -32.70 -2.09
CA VAL A 382 1.42 -32.34 -2.92
C VAL A 382 1.95 -33.58 -3.67
N TRP A 383 2.54 -33.35 -4.81
CA TRP A 383 3.37 -34.34 -5.50
C TRP A 383 4.82 -34.09 -5.09
N ARG A 384 5.42 -35.10 -4.45
CA ARG A 384 6.79 -35.06 -3.91
C ARG A 384 7.52 -36.34 -4.27
N ASP A 385 8.69 -36.24 -4.85
CA ASP A 385 9.59 -37.37 -5.19
C ASP A 385 8.92 -38.51 -6.01
N GLY A 386 7.92 -38.16 -6.80
CA GLY A 386 7.23 -39.14 -7.66
C GLY A 386 5.99 -39.78 -7.01
N ALA A 387 5.53 -39.30 -5.87
CA ALA A 387 4.33 -39.79 -5.17
C ALA A 387 3.46 -38.66 -4.61
N GLU A 388 2.18 -38.93 -4.41
CA GLU A 388 1.30 -38.03 -3.67
C GLU A 388 1.58 -38.11 -2.17
N THR A 389 1.65 -36.96 -1.54
CA THR A 389 1.82 -36.81 -0.09
C THR A 389 0.75 -35.87 0.43
N THR A 390 0.02 -36.30 1.45
CA THR A 390 -0.96 -35.46 2.15
C THR A 390 -0.31 -34.82 3.37
N LEU A 391 -0.45 -33.50 3.46
CA LEU A 391 0.00 -32.67 4.57
C LEU A 391 -1.24 -32.09 5.27
N GLU A 392 -1.12 -31.76 6.56
CA GLU A 392 -2.13 -30.99 7.30
C GLU A 392 -1.59 -29.57 7.50
N GLY A 393 -2.29 -28.57 6.96
CA GLY A 393 -1.99 -27.16 7.14
C GLY A 393 -2.90 -26.53 8.19
N VAL A 394 -2.38 -25.55 8.94
CA VAL A 394 -3.18 -24.68 9.80
C VAL A 394 -3.21 -23.30 9.16
N VAL A 395 -4.39 -22.81 8.87
CA VAL A 395 -4.60 -21.48 8.27
C VAL A 395 -4.25 -20.40 9.28
N ALA A 396 -3.34 -19.51 8.93
CA ALA A 396 -2.90 -18.42 9.80
C ALA A 396 -2.49 -17.18 9.00
N PRO A 397 -2.57 -15.98 9.60
CA PRO A 397 -1.98 -14.78 9.03
C PRO A 397 -0.44 -14.89 9.01
N ARG A 398 0.20 -13.99 8.28
CA ARG A 398 1.66 -13.90 8.29
C ARG A 398 2.14 -13.36 9.65
N ASP A 399 3.02 -14.09 10.30
CA ASP A 399 3.69 -13.59 11.50
C ASP A 399 4.73 -12.53 11.13
N ARG A 400 4.40 -11.26 11.36
CA ARG A 400 5.28 -10.12 11.07
C ARG A 400 6.48 -10.04 12.01
N SER A 401 6.43 -10.71 13.17
CA SER A 401 7.58 -10.77 14.07
C SER A 401 8.75 -11.53 13.46
N GLN A 402 8.47 -12.46 12.53
CA GLN A 402 9.47 -13.25 11.80
C GLN A 402 10.04 -12.52 10.57
N MET A 403 9.53 -11.34 10.22
CA MET A 403 10.01 -10.60 9.04
C MET A 403 11.26 -9.79 9.39
N ILE A 404 12.31 -9.95 8.63
CA ILE A 404 13.59 -9.24 8.83
C ILE A 404 13.47 -7.76 8.46
N SER A 405 12.73 -7.46 7.41
CA SER A 405 12.34 -6.11 7.00
C SER A 405 10.85 -5.93 7.22
N GLN A 406 10.45 -4.85 7.87
CA GLN A 406 9.04 -4.53 8.07
C GLN A 406 8.42 -4.03 6.75
N PRO A 407 7.31 -4.61 6.27
CA PRO A 407 6.70 -4.19 5.00
C PRO A 407 6.13 -2.78 5.08
N TYR A 408 5.65 -2.37 6.25
CA TYR A 408 5.18 -1.03 6.55
C TYR A 408 5.20 -0.75 8.07
N ILE A 409 5.33 0.53 8.41
CA ILE A 409 5.22 1.06 9.78
C ILE A 409 4.26 2.25 9.70
N PHE A 410 2.98 2.05 10.07
CA PHE A 410 1.97 3.10 10.16
C PHE A 410 1.59 3.33 11.61
N ASP A 411 1.05 4.48 11.92
CA ASP A 411 0.47 4.87 13.22
C ASP A 411 1.44 4.82 14.41
N ARG A 412 2.74 4.69 14.14
CA ARG A 412 3.82 4.78 15.13
C ARG A 412 5.07 5.42 14.55
N GLU A 413 5.92 5.87 15.42
CA GLU A 413 7.24 6.38 15.06
C GLU A 413 8.20 5.21 14.76
N PRO A 414 9.16 5.38 13.83
CA PRO A 414 10.22 4.40 13.64
C PRO A 414 11.15 4.38 14.86
N ASP A 415 11.55 3.19 15.27
CA ASP A 415 12.53 3.02 16.34
C ASP A 415 13.94 3.34 15.83
N TYR A 416 14.76 3.97 16.66
CA TYR A 416 16.16 4.30 16.36
C TYR A 416 17.02 4.39 17.61
N VAL A 417 18.32 4.28 17.43
CA VAL A 417 19.35 4.49 18.46
C VAL A 417 20.40 5.45 17.91
N VAL A 418 20.87 6.38 18.74
CA VAL A 418 21.99 7.28 18.41
C VAL A 418 23.16 7.00 19.34
N ALA A 419 24.34 6.82 18.75
CA ALA A 419 25.57 6.66 19.51
C ALA A 419 26.73 7.37 18.77
N GLY A 420 27.35 8.35 19.43
CA GLY A 420 28.46 9.12 18.85
C GLY A 420 28.13 9.82 17.52
N GLY A 421 26.91 10.34 17.40
CA GLY A 421 26.43 10.96 16.17
C GLY A 421 25.98 9.98 15.06
N ILE A 422 26.15 8.68 15.25
CA ILE A 422 25.69 7.67 14.29
C ILE A 422 24.27 7.25 14.65
N VAL A 423 23.36 7.28 13.67
CA VAL A 423 21.96 6.91 13.82
C VAL A 423 21.74 5.50 13.27
N PHE A 424 21.24 4.60 14.10
CA PHE A 424 20.92 3.24 13.75
C PHE A 424 19.41 3.06 13.69
N SER A 425 18.93 2.37 12.66
CA SER A 425 17.51 2.04 12.45
C SER A 425 17.36 0.59 12.00
N GLU A 426 16.14 0.05 12.15
CA GLU A 426 15.79 -1.24 11.54
C GLU A 426 15.27 -1.03 10.11
N LEU A 427 15.68 -1.92 9.20
CA LEU A 427 15.25 -1.87 7.82
C LEU A 427 13.73 -2.06 7.71
N SER A 428 13.12 -1.15 6.98
CA SER A 428 11.71 -1.23 6.61
C SER A 428 11.53 -0.80 5.15
N ARG A 429 10.48 -1.31 4.52
CA ARG A 429 10.14 -0.88 3.15
C ARG A 429 9.77 0.59 3.08
N GLN A 430 9.24 1.18 4.16
CA GLN A 430 9.01 2.61 4.24
C GLN A 430 10.29 3.43 4.16
N PHE A 431 11.36 2.97 4.84
CA PHE A 431 12.66 3.60 4.69
C PHE A 431 13.12 3.57 3.22
N LEU A 432 13.04 2.42 2.55
CA LEU A 432 13.39 2.30 1.13
C LEU A 432 12.53 3.18 0.23
N ARG A 433 11.26 3.38 0.55
CA ARG A 433 10.34 4.25 -0.20
C ARG A 433 10.66 5.75 -0.09
N GLU A 434 11.55 6.17 0.80
CA GLU A 434 12.04 7.56 0.83
C GLU A 434 12.78 7.94 -0.48
N TRP A 435 13.25 6.94 -1.26
CA TRP A 435 13.78 7.14 -2.62
C TRP A 435 12.69 7.33 -3.70
N GLY A 436 11.40 7.38 -3.31
CA GLY A 436 10.29 7.65 -4.22
C GLY A 436 9.67 6.40 -4.84
N SER A 437 8.94 6.59 -5.96
CA SER A 437 8.19 5.50 -6.61
C SER A 437 9.07 4.37 -7.15
N ASN A 438 10.29 4.72 -7.57
CA ASN A 438 11.26 3.78 -8.15
C ASN A 438 12.27 3.27 -7.10
N TRP A 439 11.92 3.31 -5.83
CA TRP A 439 12.80 2.93 -4.72
C TRP A 439 13.54 1.60 -4.91
N SER A 440 12.93 0.64 -5.60
CA SER A 440 13.55 -0.67 -5.84
C SER A 440 14.76 -0.64 -6.80
N GLU A 441 14.95 0.47 -7.51
CA GLU A 441 16.07 0.71 -8.42
C GLU A 441 17.01 1.80 -7.87
N ASP A 442 16.46 2.78 -7.13
CA ASP A 442 17.16 3.98 -6.68
C ASP A 442 17.73 3.86 -5.27
N ALA A 443 17.14 3.04 -4.39
CA ALA A 443 17.64 2.81 -3.03
C ALA A 443 18.88 1.91 -3.01
N PRO A 444 19.68 1.90 -1.91
CA PRO A 444 20.86 1.04 -1.80
C PRO A 444 20.54 -0.43 -2.08
N LEU A 445 21.17 -0.99 -3.10
CA LEU A 445 20.81 -2.29 -3.68
C LEU A 445 20.87 -3.43 -2.67
N HIS A 446 21.87 -3.44 -1.77
CA HIS A 446 22.00 -4.45 -0.72
C HIS A 446 20.82 -4.41 0.27
N LEU A 447 20.31 -3.21 0.62
CA LEU A 447 19.11 -3.09 1.47
C LEU A 447 17.84 -3.54 0.72
N VAL A 448 17.72 -3.22 -0.57
CA VAL A 448 16.62 -3.72 -1.42
C VAL A 448 16.67 -5.24 -1.51
N TYR A 449 17.87 -5.83 -1.66
CA TYR A 449 18.05 -7.28 -1.67
C TYR A 449 17.57 -7.92 -0.36
N LEU A 450 17.98 -7.38 0.79
CA LEU A 450 17.58 -7.87 2.11
C LEU A 450 16.06 -7.76 2.34
N ASP A 451 15.40 -6.72 1.83
CA ASP A 451 13.94 -6.61 1.88
C ASP A 451 13.24 -7.67 1.01
N ARG A 452 13.75 -7.96 -0.19
CA ARG A 452 13.14 -8.92 -1.12
C ARG A 452 13.38 -10.39 -0.73
N PHE A 453 14.56 -10.69 -0.21
CA PHE A 453 15.01 -12.07 0.07
C PHE A 453 15.05 -12.40 1.56
N GLN A 454 14.02 -12.00 2.29
CA GLN A 454 13.91 -12.15 3.75
C GLN A 454 14.14 -13.59 4.29
N GLY A 455 13.93 -14.62 3.47
CA GLY A 455 14.19 -16.02 3.86
C GLY A 455 15.67 -16.44 3.79
N GLU A 456 16.55 -15.57 3.28
CA GLU A 456 18.00 -15.81 3.16
C GLU A 456 18.80 -15.05 4.21
N ALA A 457 18.13 -14.55 5.25
CA ALA A 457 18.82 -13.85 6.33
C ALA A 457 19.84 -14.71 7.03
N PRO A 458 20.97 -14.14 7.42
CA PRO A 458 21.96 -14.82 8.24
C PRO A 458 21.35 -15.33 9.55
N GLU A 459 21.82 -16.48 10.01
CA GLU A 459 21.37 -17.11 11.26
C GLU A 459 21.51 -16.14 12.45
N GLY A 460 20.46 -16.06 13.30
CA GLY A 460 20.42 -15.20 14.48
C GLY A 460 19.95 -13.76 14.21
N ARG A 461 19.65 -13.36 12.98
CA ARG A 461 19.09 -12.04 12.68
C ARG A 461 17.56 -12.08 12.62
N HIS A 462 16.93 -11.30 13.48
CA HIS A 462 15.47 -11.09 13.47
C HIS A 462 15.07 -9.81 12.74
N ARG A 463 15.99 -8.85 12.68
CA ARG A 463 15.89 -7.57 11.97
C ARG A 463 17.22 -7.25 11.32
N ILE A 464 17.19 -6.37 10.35
CA ILE A 464 18.39 -5.77 9.77
C ILE A 464 18.59 -4.40 10.42
N VAL A 465 19.61 -4.28 11.24
CA VAL A 465 20.04 -2.99 11.81
C VAL A 465 21.11 -2.40 10.89
N PHE A 466 20.95 -1.14 10.56
CA PHE A 466 21.86 -0.43 9.65
C PHE A 466 22.05 1.02 10.10
N ILE A 467 23.09 1.68 9.58
CA ILE A 467 23.34 3.10 9.81
C ILE A 467 22.41 3.90 8.89
N SER A 468 21.37 4.51 9.44
CA SER A 468 20.40 5.28 8.64
C SER A 468 20.87 6.71 8.36
N ASP A 469 21.64 7.30 9.26
CA ASP A 469 22.25 8.63 9.08
C ASP A 469 23.51 8.77 9.94
N VAL A 470 24.36 9.76 9.60
CA VAL A 470 25.49 10.19 10.41
C VAL A 470 25.36 11.70 10.65
N LEU A 471 25.15 12.07 11.90
CA LEU A 471 25.05 13.48 12.31
C LEU A 471 26.44 14.08 12.42
N SER A 472 26.62 15.25 11.82
CA SER A 472 27.92 15.96 11.88
C SER A 472 28.23 16.38 13.32
N GLY A 473 29.29 15.85 13.88
CA GLY A 473 29.75 16.12 15.22
C GLY A 473 31.22 15.77 15.43
N PRO A 474 31.82 16.10 16.58
CA PRO A 474 33.22 15.82 16.82
C PRO A 474 33.53 14.31 16.87
N ASN A 475 32.55 13.48 17.21
CA ASN A 475 32.71 12.02 17.36
C ASN A 475 32.41 11.26 16.07
N SER A 476 31.82 11.90 15.05
CA SER A 476 31.44 11.27 13.78
C SER A 476 32.37 11.64 12.61
N ILE A 477 33.45 12.39 12.87
CA ILE A 477 34.41 12.81 11.83
C ILE A 477 35.01 11.59 11.13
N GLY A 478 34.87 11.53 9.81
CA GLY A 478 35.38 10.45 8.97
C GLY A 478 34.44 9.25 8.81
N TYR A 479 33.23 9.34 9.33
CA TYR A 479 32.20 8.30 9.23
C TYR A 479 31.01 8.69 8.32
N ASP A 480 31.05 9.86 7.68
CA ASP A 480 29.95 10.39 6.86
C ASP A 480 29.54 9.46 5.71
N ASP A 481 30.49 8.69 5.17
CA ASP A 481 30.26 7.77 4.05
C ASP A 481 29.67 6.41 4.47
N LEU A 482 29.49 6.16 5.78
CA LEU A 482 28.99 4.89 6.30
C LEU A 482 27.46 4.80 6.33
N ARG A 483 26.76 5.73 5.72
CA ARG A 483 25.30 5.66 5.60
C ARG A 483 24.90 4.41 4.84
N PHE A 484 23.88 3.75 5.35
CA PHE A 484 23.24 2.55 4.80
C PHE A 484 24.00 1.24 5.03
N GLU A 485 25.17 1.29 5.65
CA GLU A 485 25.92 0.08 6.01
C GLU A 485 25.21 -0.74 7.08
N VAL A 486 25.16 -2.06 6.89
CA VAL A 486 24.51 -3.01 7.80
C VAL A 486 25.44 -3.33 8.96
N VAL A 487 24.91 -3.24 10.20
CA VAL A 487 25.65 -3.60 11.41
C VAL A 487 25.65 -5.12 11.60
N ASP A 488 26.84 -5.72 11.77
CA ASP A 488 27.01 -7.15 12.01
C ASP A 488 27.19 -7.46 13.50
N GLU A 489 28.06 -6.69 14.18
CA GLU A 489 28.45 -6.94 15.56
C GLU A 489 28.77 -5.65 16.30
N VAL A 490 28.42 -5.58 17.59
CA VAL A 490 28.80 -4.46 18.47
C VAL A 490 29.43 -5.05 19.73
N ASN A 491 30.65 -4.60 20.06
CA ASN A 491 31.40 -5.03 21.23
C ASN A 491 31.52 -6.56 21.38
N GLY A 492 31.63 -7.29 20.26
CA GLY A 492 31.72 -8.74 20.23
C GLY A 492 30.38 -9.48 20.24
N LYS A 493 29.25 -8.75 20.32
CA LYS A 493 27.90 -9.31 20.27
C LYS A 493 27.30 -9.17 18.86
N LYS A 494 26.82 -10.27 18.29
CA LYS A 494 26.06 -10.24 17.03
C LYS A 494 24.75 -9.46 17.20
N ILE A 495 24.41 -8.65 16.20
CA ILE A 495 23.24 -7.77 16.24
C ILE A 495 22.13 -8.34 15.36
N GLY A 496 21.02 -8.71 16.01
CA GLY A 496 19.81 -9.20 15.37
C GLY A 496 18.63 -8.25 15.46
N SER A 497 18.73 -7.16 16.26
CA SER A 497 17.68 -6.13 16.45
C SER A 497 18.29 -4.84 17.01
N LEU A 498 17.52 -3.72 16.95
CA LEU A 498 17.91 -2.46 17.64
C LEU A 498 18.06 -2.65 19.15
N LYS A 499 17.27 -3.54 19.74
CA LYS A 499 17.42 -3.87 21.16
C LYS A 499 18.78 -4.53 21.43
N ASP A 500 19.22 -5.46 20.61
CA ASP A 500 20.54 -6.09 20.75
C ASP A 500 21.67 -5.08 20.63
N LEU A 501 21.51 -4.11 19.71
CA LEU A 501 22.46 -3.02 19.52
C LEU A 501 22.52 -2.13 20.79
N ALA A 502 21.39 -1.70 21.32
CA ALA A 502 21.34 -0.88 22.54
C ALA A 502 21.97 -1.64 23.72
N ASP A 503 21.57 -2.90 23.94
CA ASP A 503 22.13 -3.75 25.00
C ASP A 503 23.65 -3.97 24.83
N ALA A 504 24.16 -4.02 23.60
CA ALA A 504 25.59 -4.18 23.35
C ALA A 504 26.39 -2.88 23.59
N LEU A 505 25.80 -1.72 23.28
CA LEU A 505 26.38 -0.40 23.54
C LEU A 505 26.51 -0.11 25.05
N ASP A 506 25.65 -0.69 25.88
CA ASP A 506 25.77 -0.59 27.34
C ASP A 506 26.98 -1.35 27.93
N HIS A 507 27.63 -2.20 27.11
CA HIS A 507 28.75 -3.06 27.53
C HIS A 507 30.00 -2.82 26.66
N PRO A 508 30.62 -1.61 26.73
CA PRO A 508 31.81 -1.29 25.92
C PRO A 508 33.03 -2.14 26.29
N THR A 509 33.95 -2.24 25.37
CA THR A 509 35.24 -2.93 25.59
C THR A 509 36.37 -1.89 25.65
N ASP A 510 37.13 -1.87 26.74
CA ASP A 510 38.29 -0.98 26.90
C ASP A 510 37.99 0.51 26.65
N ASN A 511 36.88 1.05 27.15
CA ASN A 511 36.38 2.40 26.92
C ASN A 511 36.05 2.76 25.47
N PHE A 512 35.91 1.79 24.58
CA PHE A 512 35.50 2.00 23.19
C PHE A 512 34.28 1.17 22.82
N GLN A 513 33.41 1.77 22.00
CA GLN A 513 32.40 1.06 21.26
C GLN A 513 33.03 0.56 19.94
N ARG A 514 32.97 -0.74 19.71
CA ARG A 514 33.49 -1.38 18.49
C ARG A 514 32.30 -1.89 17.68
N ILE A 515 31.99 -1.21 16.59
CA ILE A 515 30.86 -1.54 15.71
C ILE A 515 31.43 -2.13 14.43
N LYS A 516 31.16 -3.41 14.20
CA LYS A 516 31.57 -4.12 12.99
C LYS A 516 30.42 -4.08 11.96
N LEU A 517 30.76 -3.68 10.76
CA LEU A 517 29.85 -3.65 9.63
C LEU A 517 29.89 -4.97 8.86
N ALA A 518 28.84 -5.26 8.10
CA ALA A 518 28.75 -6.49 7.30
C ALA A 518 29.68 -6.45 6.06
N GLU A 519 29.98 -5.24 5.57
CA GLU A 519 30.86 -4.99 4.41
C GLU A 519 32.04 -4.09 4.80
N ASP A 520 33.11 -4.01 3.96
CA ASP A 520 34.21 -3.09 4.17
C ASP A 520 33.76 -1.62 3.98
N PRO A 521 34.25 -0.70 4.82
CA PRO A 521 35.47 -0.64 5.63
C PRO A 521 35.42 -1.25 7.04
N GLY A 522 34.43 -2.03 7.33
CA GLY A 522 34.46 -3.07 8.33
C GLY A 522 34.30 -2.70 9.78
N THR A 523 34.81 -1.58 10.31
CA THR A 523 34.74 -1.30 11.75
C THR A 523 34.73 0.19 12.08
N VAL A 524 33.77 0.60 12.92
CA VAL A 524 33.66 1.92 13.54
C VAL A 524 34.13 1.81 14.99
N ILE A 525 34.97 2.75 15.42
CA ILE A 525 35.45 2.86 16.80
C ILE A 525 35.02 4.21 17.37
N LEU A 526 34.21 4.18 18.43
CA LEU A 526 33.77 5.39 19.13
C LEU A 526 34.28 5.37 20.57
N ASP A 527 34.68 6.53 21.08
CA ASP A 527 35.02 6.72 22.49
C ASP A 527 33.73 6.69 23.32
N VAL A 528 33.74 5.93 24.43
CA VAL A 528 32.58 5.82 25.34
C VAL A 528 32.23 7.15 26.00
N GLU A 529 33.22 7.94 26.38
CA GLU A 529 32.95 9.27 27.01
C GLU A 529 32.30 10.22 25.99
N GLY A 530 32.82 10.27 24.76
CA GLY A 530 32.24 11.04 23.68
C GLY A 530 30.84 10.56 23.28
N THR A 531 30.58 9.26 23.31
CA THR A 531 29.29 8.67 22.96
C THR A 531 28.18 8.99 23.98
N LYS A 532 28.53 9.18 25.26
CA LYS A 532 27.58 9.52 26.34
C LYS A 532 27.27 11.02 26.47
N ALA A 533 28.08 11.87 25.86
CA ALA A 533 27.95 13.34 25.94
C ALA A 533 26.96 13.91 24.88
N GLU A 534 26.49 13.12 23.95
CA GLU A 534 25.51 13.46 22.91
C GLU A 534 24.16 12.80 23.17
#